data_af5f012efaf1d920dcf3cad9135a36fd
#
_entry.id   af5f012efaf1d920dcf3cad9135a36fd
#
_cell.length_a   1.000
_cell.length_b   1.000
_cell.length_c   1.000
_cell.angle_alpha   90.00
_cell.angle_beta   90.00
_cell.angle_gamma   90.00
#
_symmetry.space_group_name_H-M   'P 1'
#
loop_
_entity.id
_entity.type
_entity.pdbx_description
1 polymer ?
#
loop_
_entity_poly.entity_id
_entity_poly.type
_entity_poly.pdbx_seq_one_letter_code
_entity_poly.pdbx_strand_id
1 'polypeptide(L)'
;MEFDIEQTDELLSTTRAVRLRLDLERDVPDDLLLRCIELAEQAPTGAGVSSRRWLVIRDQETKSRLAELYRAAGGSRMIDRSQQRGKAEDLQERVADSAAHLAANLEKVPVLVLATIWGVHDGSGRPGLFDSVIQAAWSFCLALRARGLGSAWTTLHLGKAKEFADLLGIPDGVTQVVLLPVAWTIGTDFKPASRRNTSEIVWFDRWGYTKENPGEVSSLIAAAPGVTVEIDIAASPERVWELASDINISARFSDEFQGADWIDGDGP
;
A
#
# COMPACT_ATOMS: atom_id res chain seq x y z
N MET A 1 31.78 9.74 -12.02
CA MET A 1 31.08 10.19 -10.78
C MET A 1 30.75 8.92 -10.00
N GLU A 2 31.30 8.75 -8.83
CA GLU A 2 30.95 7.63 -7.94
C GLU A 2 29.87 8.09 -6.97
N PHE A 3 28.89 7.24 -6.75
CA PHE A 3 27.88 7.50 -5.72
C PHE A 3 28.44 7.17 -4.34
N ASP A 4 28.04 7.94 -3.34
CA ASP A 4 28.26 7.56 -1.95
C ASP A 4 27.35 6.38 -1.61
N ILE A 5 27.95 5.21 -1.47
CA ILE A 5 27.22 3.95 -1.26
C ILE A 5 26.56 3.92 0.13
N GLU A 6 27.22 4.43 1.17
CA GLU A 6 26.66 4.44 2.52
C GLU A 6 25.41 5.31 2.59
N GLN A 7 25.44 6.52 2.03
CA GLN A 7 24.27 7.39 1.96
C GLN A 7 23.18 6.80 1.08
N THR A 8 23.54 6.12 -0.01
CA THR A 8 22.59 5.45 -0.90
C THR A 8 21.89 4.31 -0.18
N ASP A 9 22.63 3.46 0.51
CA ASP A 9 22.10 2.33 1.27
C ASP A 9 21.24 2.82 2.45
N GLU A 10 21.64 3.88 3.14
CA GLU A 10 20.84 4.52 4.18
C GLU A 10 19.51 5.03 3.61
N LEU A 11 19.54 5.75 2.50
CA LEU A 11 18.34 6.25 1.83
C LEU A 11 17.38 5.11 1.48
N LEU A 12 17.88 4.04 0.84
CA LEU A 12 17.06 2.91 0.40
C LEU A 12 16.52 2.10 1.56
N SER A 13 17.34 1.83 2.58
CA SER A 13 16.96 0.98 3.71
C SER A 13 16.05 1.68 4.73
N THR A 14 16.13 3.01 4.85
CA THR A 14 15.36 3.79 5.82
C THR A 14 14.15 4.52 5.25
N THR A 15 13.95 4.53 3.93
CA THR A 15 12.74 5.07 3.32
C THR A 15 11.55 4.16 3.65
N ARG A 16 10.54 4.72 4.30
CA ARG A 16 9.41 4.00 4.88
C ARG A 16 8.11 4.77 4.73
N ALA A 17 7.00 4.08 4.93
CA ALA A 17 5.71 4.74 5.11
C ALA A 17 5.73 5.56 6.41
N VAL A 18 5.62 6.88 6.29
CA VAL A 18 5.58 7.82 7.40
C VAL A 18 4.14 8.31 7.56
N ARG A 19 3.56 8.12 8.75
CA ARG A 19 2.20 8.56 9.07
C ARG A 19 2.15 9.36 10.38
N LEU A 20 2.59 8.75 11.50
CA LEU A 20 2.60 9.39 12.82
C LEU A 20 3.59 10.55 12.94
N ARG A 21 4.62 10.55 12.11
CA ARG A 21 5.71 11.53 12.13
C ARG A 21 5.64 12.52 10.97
N LEU A 22 4.48 12.68 10.35
CA LEU A 22 4.21 13.78 9.42
C LEU A 22 3.96 15.06 10.23
N ASP A 23 4.69 16.12 9.93
CA ASP A 23 4.45 17.46 10.47
C ASP A 23 3.25 18.07 9.73
N LEU A 24 2.13 18.12 10.44
CA LEU A 24 0.85 18.54 9.86
C LEU A 24 0.69 20.09 9.79
N GLU A 25 1.63 20.83 10.37
CA GLU A 25 1.53 22.29 10.46
C GLU A 25 2.51 23.02 9.53
N ARG A 26 3.62 22.38 9.23
CA ARG A 26 4.68 22.98 8.41
C ARG A 26 4.38 22.85 6.92
N ASP A 27 4.26 23.97 6.22
CA ASP A 27 4.05 23.98 4.77
C ASP A 27 5.21 23.36 3.99
N VAL A 28 4.88 22.76 2.85
CA VAL A 28 5.85 22.14 1.91
C VAL A 28 5.97 23.04 0.67
N PRO A 29 7.14 23.62 0.37
CA PRO A 29 7.30 24.49 -0.80
C PRO A 29 7.00 23.79 -2.13
N ASP A 30 6.35 24.48 -3.06
CA ASP A 30 5.99 23.92 -4.36
C ASP A 30 7.20 23.57 -5.21
N ASP A 31 8.23 24.40 -5.22
CA ASP A 31 9.48 24.16 -5.95
C ASP A 31 10.17 22.88 -5.49
N LEU A 32 10.19 22.63 -4.18
CA LEU A 32 10.73 21.41 -3.60
C LEU A 32 9.93 20.16 -4.04
N LEU A 33 8.60 20.28 -4.04
CA LEU A 33 7.72 19.19 -4.43
C LEU A 33 7.84 18.90 -5.94
N LEU A 34 7.82 19.95 -6.78
CA LEU A 34 7.99 19.82 -8.21
C LEU A 34 9.35 19.21 -8.56
N ARG A 35 10.42 19.59 -7.84
CA ARG A 35 11.73 18.97 -8.00
C ARG A 35 11.70 17.47 -7.69
N CYS A 36 10.97 17.03 -6.67
CA CYS A 36 10.81 15.61 -6.37
C CYS A 36 10.05 14.87 -7.49
N ILE A 37 9.04 15.50 -8.09
CA ILE A 37 8.31 14.94 -9.23
C ILE A 37 9.22 14.85 -10.47
N GLU A 38 10.00 15.89 -10.77
CA GLU A 38 10.97 15.86 -11.88
C GLU A 38 11.96 14.69 -11.76
N LEU A 39 12.46 14.45 -10.56
CA LEU A 39 13.35 13.30 -10.30
C LEU A 39 12.61 11.96 -10.45
N ALA A 40 11.37 11.89 -10.00
CA ALA A 40 10.53 10.72 -10.15
C ALA A 40 10.26 10.39 -11.63
N GLU A 41 10.10 11.40 -12.48
CA GLU A 41 9.88 11.22 -13.92
C GLU A 41 11.08 10.63 -14.67
N GLN A 42 12.27 10.56 -14.06
CA GLN A 42 13.42 9.84 -14.61
C GLN A 42 13.29 8.31 -14.52
N ALA A 43 12.32 7.81 -13.78
CA ALA A 43 12.03 6.37 -13.73
C ALA A 43 11.66 5.83 -15.13
N PRO A 44 12.03 4.58 -15.47
CA PRO A 44 11.71 3.99 -16.76
C PRO A 44 10.21 4.03 -17.09
N THR A 45 9.89 4.12 -18.37
CA THR A 45 8.51 4.02 -18.88
C THR A 45 8.41 2.90 -19.92
N GLY A 46 7.26 2.25 -20.00
CA GLY A 46 6.98 1.30 -21.06
C GLY A 46 7.01 2.00 -22.43
N ALA A 47 7.80 1.46 -23.38
CA ALA A 47 7.93 1.97 -24.74
C ALA A 47 8.29 3.48 -24.86
N GLY A 48 8.86 4.09 -23.82
CA GLY A 48 9.19 5.52 -23.82
C GLY A 48 7.96 6.46 -23.76
N VAL A 49 6.79 5.92 -23.48
CA VAL A 49 5.55 6.72 -23.43
C VAL A 49 5.39 7.37 -22.04
N SER A 50 5.34 8.70 -21.99
CA SER A 50 5.05 9.44 -20.76
C SER A 50 3.54 9.50 -20.51
N SER A 51 3.02 8.45 -19.87
CA SER A 51 1.59 8.33 -19.52
C SER A 51 1.27 8.75 -18.09
N ARG A 52 2.28 8.99 -17.25
CA ARG A 52 2.10 9.40 -15.85
C ARG A 52 1.53 10.80 -15.75
N ARG A 53 0.66 11.01 -14.75
CA ARG A 53 0.13 12.32 -14.38
C ARG A 53 0.10 12.44 -12.86
N TRP A 54 0.35 13.63 -12.36
CA TRP A 54 0.42 13.94 -10.95
C TRP A 54 -0.56 15.06 -10.61
N LEU A 55 -1.40 14.84 -9.61
CA LEU A 55 -2.24 15.88 -9.05
C LEU A 55 -1.68 16.26 -7.69
N VAL A 56 -1.38 17.55 -7.54
CA VAL A 56 -0.93 18.13 -6.27
C VAL A 56 -2.12 18.85 -5.65
N ILE A 57 -2.56 18.44 -4.49
CA ILE A 57 -3.79 18.89 -3.84
C ILE A 57 -3.42 19.60 -2.56
N ARG A 58 -3.68 20.91 -2.51
CA ARG A 58 -3.41 21.78 -1.35
C ARG A 58 -4.67 22.45 -0.82
N ASP A 59 -5.65 22.67 -1.69
CA ASP A 59 -6.89 23.34 -1.29
C ASP A 59 -7.54 22.60 -0.12
N GLN A 60 -7.81 23.36 0.96
CA GLN A 60 -8.25 22.77 2.22
C GLN A 60 -9.64 22.17 2.11
N GLU A 61 -10.54 22.80 1.34
CA GLU A 61 -11.89 22.26 1.15
C GLU A 61 -11.83 20.95 0.36
N THR A 62 -11.06 20.90 -0.70
CA THR A 62 -10.82 19.70 -1.51
C THR A 62 -10.21 18.58 -0.64
N LYS A 63 -9.17 18.88 0.16
CA LYS A 63 -8.57 17.90 1.07
C LYS A 63 -9.58 17.36 2.09
N SER A 64 -10.42 18.22 2.64
CA SER A 64 -11.45 17.80 3.60
C SER A 64 -12.44 16.83 2.98
N ARG A 65 -12.92 17.12 1.78
CA ARG A 65 -13.84 16.23 1.04
C ARG A 65 -13.18 14.91 0.63
N LEU A 66 -11.91 14.94 0.20
CA LEU A 66 -11.15 13.71 -0.08
C LEU A 66 -10.95 12.86 1.18
N ALA A 67 -10.72 13.49 2.33
CA ALA A 67 -10.58 12.79 3.60
C ALA A 67 -11.90 12.13 4.04
N GLU A 68 -13.04 12.76 3.79
CA GLU A 68 -14.37 12.15 4.01
C GLU A 68 -14.55 10.90 3.14
N LEU A 69 -14.25 10.99 1.85
CA LEU A 69 -14.30 9.85 0.93
C LEU A 69 -13.33 8.74 1.33
N TYR A 70 -12.12 9.10 1.77
CA TYR A 70 -11.13 8.16 2.27
C TYR A 70 -11.62 7.41 3.51
N ARG A 71 -12.25 8.12 4.45
CA ARG A 71 -12.87 7.51 5.62
C ARG A 71 -14.04 6.60 5.22
N ALA A 72 -14.87 7.02 4.28
CA ALA A 72 -15.97 6.21 3.75
C ALA A 72 -15.48 4.95 3.02
N ALA A 73 -14.31 5.00 2.37
CA ALA A 73 -13.69 3.84 1.72
C ALA A 73 -13.13 2.79 2.70
N GLY A 74 -13.24 3.01 4.01
CA GLY A 74 -12.79 2.08 5.05
C GLY A 74 -11.97 2.71 6.18
N GLY A 75 -11.58 3.97 6.05
CA GLY A 75 -10.81 4.69 7.07
C GLY A 75 -11.54 4.78 8.40
N SER A 76 -12.86 4.96 8.41
CA SER A 76 -13.67 4.97 9.65
C SER A 76 -13.55 3.66 10.41
N ARG A 77 -13.66 2.51 9.72
CA ARG A 77 -13.47 1.20 10.35
C ARG A 77 -12.08 1.02 10.95
N MET A 78 -11.04 1.56 10.30
CA MET A 78 -9.67 1.52 10.84
C MET A 78 -9.56 2.33 12.13
N ILE A 79 -10.15 3.52 12.18
CA ILE A 79 -10.17 4.40 13.33
C ILE A 79 -10.91 3.71 14.50
N ASP A 80 -12.11 3.20 14.25
CA ASP A 80 -12.94 2.54 15.27
C ASP A 80 -12.23 1.32 15.85
N ARG A 81 -11.63 0.47 15.02
CA ARG A 81 -10.86 -0.71 15.47
C ARG A 81 -9.66 -0.33 16.31
N SER A 82 -8.93 0.72 15.94
CA SER A 82 -7.78 1.22 16.71
C SER A 82 -8.23 1.73 18.08
N GLN A 83 -9.33 2.49 18.14
CA GLN A 83 -9.88 3.01 19.39
C GLN A 83 -10.40 1.90 20.32
N GLN A 84 -11.10 0.91 19.76
CA GLN A 84 -11.65 -0.22 20.53
C GLN A 84 -10.57 -1.14 21.09
N ARG A 85 -9.49 -1.36 20.33
CA ARG A 85 -8.38 -2.22 20.75
C ARG A 85 -7.57 -1.61 21.91
N GLY A 86 -7.38 -0.30 21.91
CA GLY A 86 -6.49 0.39 22.84
C GLY A 86 -5.02 0.32 22.41
N LYS A 87 -4.12 -0.02 23.32
CA LYS A 87 -2.68 -0.03 23.04
C LYS A 87 -2.27 -1.21 22.16
N ALA A 88 -1.55 -0.93 21.09
CA ALA A 88 -1.01 -1.95 20.18
C ALA A 88 0.07 -2.80 20.86
N GLU A 89 -0.07 -4.11 20.78
CA GLU A 89 0.83 -5.09 21.37
C GLU A 89 1.91 -5.56 20.38
N ASP A 90 1.55 -5.73 19.12
CA ASP A 90 2.46 -6.23 18.09
C ASP A 90 2.75 -5.23 16.95
N LEU A 91 3.55 -5.67 15.96
CA LEU A 91 3.92 -4.83 14.82
C LEU A 91 2.73 -4.55 13.90
N GLN A 92 1.86 -5.54 13.67
CA GLN A 92 0.72 -5.38 12.74
C GLN A 92 -0.28 -4.38 13.31
N GLU A 93 -0.54 -4.46 14.60
CA GLU A 93 -1.40 -3.53 15.31
C GLU A 93 -0.83 -2.10 15.30
N ARG A 94 0.48 -1.93 15.52
CA ARG A 94 1.14 -0.62 15.40
C ARG A 94 1.03 -0.05 13.99
N VAL A 95 1.12 -0.89 12.96
CA VAL A 95 0.92 -0.47 11.56
C VAL A 95 -0.53 -0.06 11.33
N ALA A 96 -1.50 -0.82 11.85
CA ALA A 96 -2.92 -0.50 11.75
C ALA A 96 -3.24 0.82 12.46
N ASP A 97 -2.72 1.03 13.68
CA ASP A 97 -2.90 2.29 14.42
C ASP A 97 -2.31 3.49 13.68
N SER A 98 -1.13 3.31 13.07
CA SER A 98 -0.53 4.36 12.26
C SER A 98 -1.37 4.71 11.01
N ALA A 99 -2.03 3.71 10.42
CA ALA A 99 -2.92 3.91 9.29
C ALA A 99 -4.24 4.59 9.72
N ALA A 100 -4.79 4.20 10.87
CA ALA A 100 -5.94 4.86 11.48
C ALA A 100 -5.66 6.33 11.81
N HIS A 101 -4.46 6.62 12.34
CA HIS A 101 -4.02 8.00 12.59
C HIS A 101 -4.01 8.84 11.31
N LEU A 102 -3.47 8.29 10.22
CA LEU A 102 -3.49 8.98 8.92
C LEU A 102 -4.93 9.23 8.45
N ALA A 103 -5.80 8.23 8.53
CA ALA A 103 -7.20 8.37 8.13
C ALA A 103 -7.95 9.46 8.93
N ALA A 104 -7.63 9.56 10.22
CA ALA A 104 -8.22 10.57 11.13
C ALA A 104 -7.70 12.00 10.86
N ASN A 105 -6.54 12.16 10.22
CA ASN A 105 -5.87 13.46 10.04
C ASN A 105 -5.53 13.77 8.57
N LEU A 106 -6.09 13.05 7.60
CA LEU A 106 -5.71 13.17 6.20
C LEU A 106 -5.87 14.60 5.65
N GLU A 107 -6.94 15.30 6.03
CA GLU A 107 -7.20 16.68 5.63
C GLU A 107 -6.21 17.70 6.23
N LYS A 108 -5.51 17.32 7.30
CA LYS A 108 -4.51 18.19 7.95
C LYS A 108 -3.13 18.07 7.29
N VAL A 109 -2.92 17.03 6.49
CA VAL A 109 -1.64 16.86 5.78
C VAL A 109 -1.44 18.04 4.83
N PRO A 110 -0.28 18.72 4.84
CA PRO A 110 -0.04 19.92 4.04
C PRO A 110 -0.32 19.71 2.55
N VAL A 111 0.11 18.57 2.00
CA VAL A 111 -0.05 18.25 0.58
C VAL A 111 -0.48 16.80 0.39
N LEU A 112 -1.47 16.58 -0.46
CA LEU A 112 -1.79 15.25 -0.98
C LEU A 112 -1.34 15.19 -2.44
N VAL A 113 -0.60 14.16 -2.81
CA VAL A 113 -0.17 13.92 -4.19
C VAL A 113 -0.81 12.63 -4.68
N LEU A 114 -1.59 12.72 -5.76
CA LEU A 114 -2.19 11.57 -6.41
C LEU A 114 -1.41 11.25 -7.68
N ALA A 115 -0.77 10.10 -7.71
CA ALA A 115 -0.13 9.58 -8.90
C ALA A 115 -1.14 8.77 -9.73
N THR A 116 -1.23 9.11 -11.01
CA THR A 116 -2.18 8.53 -11.95
C THR A 116 -1.49 8.15 -13.25
N ILE A 117 -2.18 7.37 -14.07
CA ILE A 117 -1.70 7.00 -15.40
C ILE A 117 -2.79 7.23 -16.44
N TRP A 118 -2.40 7.80 -17.57
CA TRP A 118 -3.28 7.88 -18.74
C TRP A 118 -3.42 6.51 -19.37
N GLY A 119 -4.57 5.93 -19.22
CA GLY A 119 -4.93 4.57 -19.65
C GLY A 119 -5.85 3.89 -18.64
N VAL A 120 -6.64 2.96 -19.11
CA VAL A 120 -7.55 2.14 -18.29
C VAL A 120 -6.93 0.77 -18.11
N HIS A 121 -6.95 0.26 -16.87
CA HIS A 121 -6.50 -1.09 -16.58
C HIS A 121 -7.45 -2.10 -17.22
N ASP A 122 -6.90 -3.09 -17.92
CA ASP A 122 -7.65 -4.09 -18.69
C ASP A 122 -8.22 -5.24 -17.85
N GLY A 123 -7.99 -5.24 -16.55
CA GLY A 123 -8.41 -6.31 -15.63
C GLY A 123 -7.66 -7.65 -15.81
N SER A 124 -6.63 -7.70 -16.67
CA SER A 124 -5.91 -8.94 -16.98
C SER A 124 -5.03 -9.49 -15.86
N GLY A 125 -4.86 -8.73 -14.78
CA GLY A 125 -3.88 -9.04 -13.73
C GLY A 125 -2.43 -8.80 -14.13
N ARG A 126 -2.17 -8.34 -15.36
CA ARG A 126 -0.83 -7.92 -15.79
C ARG A 126 -0.54 -6.53 -15.26
N PRO A 127 0.66 -6.28 -14.70
CA PRO A 127 1.02 -4.96 -14.18
C PRO A 127 0.99 -3.88 -15.29
N GLY A 128 1.51 -4.17 -16.47
CA GLY A 128 1.37 -3.36 -17.68
C GLY A 128 1.64 -1.87 -17.45
N LEU A 129 0.63 -1.04 -17.67
CA LEU A 129 0.74 0.41 -17.51
C LEU A 129 1.10 0.85 -16.09
N PHE A 130 0.70 0.11 -15.06
CA PHE A 130 0.97 0.47 -13.67
C PHE A 130 2.46 0.44 -13.31
N ASP A 131 3.25 -0.43 -13.95
CA ASP A 131 4.69 -0.54 -13.69
C ASP A 131 5.38 0.81 -13.81
N SER A 132 5.05 1.57 -14.85
CA SER A 132 5.64 2.88 -15.10
C SER A 132 5.37 3.86 -13.96
N VAL A 133 4.15 3.89 -13.40
CA VAL A 133 3.79 4.84 -12.34
C VAL A 133 4.28 4.36 -10.97
N ILE A 134 4.30 3.06 -10.71
CA ILE A 134 4.79 2.49 -9.44
C ILE A 134 6.27 2.84 -9.24
N GLN A 135 7.10 2.66 -10.26
CA GLN A 135 8.52 3.01 -10.22
C GLN A 135 8.74 4.50 -9.95
N ALA A 136 7.99 5.36 -10.64
CA ALA A 136 8.08 6.80 -10.46
C ALA A 136 7.59 7.23 -9.07
N ALA A 137 6.48 6.68 -8.59
CA ALA A 137 5.94 7.00 -7.27
C ALA A 137 6.91 6.56 -6.15
N TRP A 138 7.61 5.43 -6.33
CA TRP A 138 8.66 5.05 -5.39
C TRP A 138 9.86 5.98 -5.46
N SER A 139 10.33 6.36 -6.65
CA SER A 139 11.39 7.35 -6.84
C SER A 139 11.01 8.71 -6.22
N PHE A 140 9.75 9.11 -6.32
CA PHE A 140 9.23 10.28 -5.62
C PHE A 140 9.36 10.17 -4.10
N CYS A 141 9.00 9.03 -3.51
CA CYS A 141 9.18 8.79 -2.07
C CYS A 141 10.66 8.87 -1.64
N LEU A 142 11.58 8.35 -2.45
CA LEU A 142 13.03 8.46 -2.20
C LEU A 142 13.50 9.91 -2.29
N ALA A 143 13.05 10.65 -3.31
CA ALA A 143 13.37 12.07 -3.49
C ALA A 143 12.85 12.94 -2.32
N LEU A 144 11.65 12.64 -1.81
CA LEU A 144 11.09 13.27 -0.61
C LEU A 144 11.98 12.96 0.62
N ARG A 145 12.29 11.68 0.84
CA ARG A 145 13.10 11.24 1.98
C ARG A 145 14.46 11.91 2.02
N ALA A 146 15.15 12.01 0.89
CA ALA A 146 16.45 12.67 0.75
C ALA A 146 16.41 14.18 1.11
N ARG A 147 15.20 14.76 1.21
CA ARG A 147 14.97 16.18 1.51
C ARG A 147 14.30 16.44 2.85
N GLY A 148 14.19 15.40 3.70
CA GLY A 148 13.56 15.50 5.02
C GLY A 148 12.03 15.48 4.98
N LEU A 149 11.44 15.17 3.84
CA LEU A 149 10.01 14.95 3.69
C LEU A 149 9.67 13.47 3.86
N GLY A 150 8.44 13.20 4.26
CA GLY A 150 7.89 11.86 4.39
C GLY A 150 6.59 11.71 3.63
N SER A 151 6.29 10.46 3.32
CA SER A 151 5.02 10.08 2.70
C SER A 151 4.61 8.68 3.13
N ALA A 152 3.38 8.29 2.82
CA ALA A 152 2.89 6.94 2.96
C ALA A 152 2.18 6.51 1.68
N TRP A 153 2.53 5.35 1.16
CA TRP A 153 1.80 4.74 0.06
C TRP A 153 0.42 4.28 0.54
N THR A 154 -0.65 4.86 0.01
CA THR A 154 -2.01 4.42 0.35
C THR A 154 -2.89 4.28 -0.89
N THR A 155 -3.68 3.22 -0.90
CA THR A 155 -4.61 2.87 -1.98
C THR A 155 -6.06 2.76 -1.49
N LEU A 156 -6.32 3.08 -0.22
CA LEU A 156 -7.66 2.97 0.37
C LEU A 156 -8.69 3.83 -0.39
N HIS A 157 -8.27 4.98 -0.93
CA HIS A 157 -9.10 5.87 -1.74
C HIS A 157 -9.68 5.19 -2.99
N LEU A 158 -9.04 4.11 -3.49
CA LEU A 158 -9.51 3.39 -4.67
C LEU A 158 -10.88 2.72 -4.44
N GLY A 159 -11.27 2.45 -3.19
CA GLY A 159 -12.64 2.05 -2.84
C GLY A 159 -13.69 3.12 -3.13
N LYS A 160 -13.26 4.36 -3.42
CA LYS A 160 -14.09 5.52 -3.82
C LYS A 160 -13.47 6.24 -5.02
N ALA A 161 -12.83 5.49 -5.93
CA ALA A 161 -12.09 6.06 -7.06
C ALA A 161 -12.96 6.94 -7.96
N LYS A 162 -14.22 6.55 -8.17
CA LYS A 162 -15.13 7.35 -8.98
C LYS A 162 -15.43 8.70 -8.34
N GLU A 163 -15.77 8.70 -7.05
CA GLU A 163 -16.06 9.93 -6.31
C GLU A 163 -14.83 10.84 -6.19
N PHE A 164 -13.62 10.25 -6.08
CA PHE A 164 -12.35 10.98 -6.17
C PHE A 164 -12.17 11.61 -7.56
N ALA A 165 -12.46 10.87 -8.63
CA ALA A 165 -12.36 11.37 -9.99
C ALA A 165 -13.33 12.52 -10.23
N ASP A 166 -14.59 12.37 -9.83
CA ASP A 166 -15.63 13.40 -9.96
C ASP A 166 -15.23 14.70 -9.22
N LEU A 167 -14.69 14.56 -8.00
CA LEU A 167 -14.27 15.71 -7.19
C LEU A 167 -13.05 16.43 -7.77
N LEU A 168 -12.09 15.67 -8.32
CA LEU A 168 -10.82 16.20 -8.84
C LEU A 168 -10.84 16.52 -10.33
N GLY A 169 -11.95 16.24 -11.03
CA GLY A 169 -12.06 16.43 -12.48
C GLY A 169 -11.15 15.48 -13.28
N ILE A 170 -10.91 14.27 -12.76
CA ILE A 170 -10.09 13.27 -13.46
C ILE A 170 -10.92 12.66 -14.59
N PRO A 171 -10.43 12.70 -15.86
CA PRO A 171 -11.19 12.15 -16.98
C PRO A 171 -11.22 10.62 -16.98
N ASP A 172 -12.24 10.01 -17.60
CA ASP A 172 -12.48 8.57 -17.65
C ASP A 172 -11.30 7.74 -18.21
N GLY A 173 -10.45 8.33 -19.05
CA GLY A 173 -9.26 7.67 -19.59
C GLY A 173 -8.06 7.63 -18.64
N VAL A 174 -8.19 8.09 -17.39
CA VAL A 174 -7.10 8.15 -16.42
C VAL A 174 -7.37 7.24 -15.23
N THR A 175 -6.43 6.37 -14.93
CA THR A 175 -6.51 5.49 -13.76
C THR A 175 -5.72 6.07 -12.59
N GLN A 176 -6.36 6.15 -11.43
CA GLN A 176 -5.72 6.48 -10.16
C GLN A 176 -4.92 5.28 -9.66
N VAL A 177 -3.71 5.51 -9.15
CA VAL A 177 -2.84 4.41 -8.72
C VAL A 177 -2.51 4.50 -7.24
N VAL A 178 -2.04 5.63 -6.76
CA VAL A 178 -1.65 5.79 -5.36
C VAL A 178 -1.85 7.21 -4.88
N LEU A 179 -2.36 7.35 -3.67
CA LEU A 179 -2.39 8.62 -2.94
C LEU A 179 -1.20 8.68 -1.98
N LEU A 180 -0.48 9.79 -2.02
CA LEU A 180 0.73 10.04 -1.27
C LEU A 180 0.54 11.31 -0.42
N PRO A 181 0.20 11.19 0.86
CA PRO A 181 0.23 12.31 1.79
C PRO A 181 1.68 12.75 2.00
N VAL A 182 1.98 14.04 1.83
CA VAL A 182 3.34 14.59 1.89
C VAL A 182 3.43 15.68 2.93
N ALA A 183 4.41 15.55 3.82
CA ALA A 183 4.77 16.55 4.82
C ALA A 183 6.25 16.42 5.20
N TRP A 184 6.78 17.42 5.90
CA TRP A 184 8.05 17.29 6.60
C TRP A 184 7.97 16.17 7.63
N THR A 185 9.12 15.53 7.93
CA THR A 185 9.16 14.51 8.98
C THR A 185 9.56 15.11 10.32
N ILE A 186 8.88 14.68 11.38
CA ILE A 186 9.29 14.97 12.76
C ILE A 186 10.44 14.02 13.09
N GLY A 187 11.67 14.55 13.11
CA GLY A 187 12.91 13.79 13.25
C GLY A 187 13.32 13.05 11.98
N THR A 188 14.56 12.57 11.96
CA THR A 188 15.19 11.92 10.79
C THR A 188 15.70 10.51 11.08
N ASP A 189 15.63 10.04 12.31
CA ASP A 189 16.16 8.78 12.84
C ASP A 189 15.30 7.56 12.45
N PHE A 190 15.06 7.38 11.17
CA PHE A 190 14.36 6.20 10.66
C PHE A 190 15.32 5.00 10.61
N LYS A 191 14.83 3.85 11.05
CA LYS A 191 15.57 2.60 11.06
C LYS A 191 15.07 1.67 9.97
N PRO A 192 15.93 0.81 9.41
CA PRO A 192 15.48 -0.26 8.53
C PRO A 192 14.37 -1.09 9.18
N ALA A 193 13.41 -1.52 8.37
CA ALA A 193 12.38 -2.42 8.85
C ALA A 193 12.91 -3.85 8.89
N SER A 194 12.45 -4.64 9.87
CA SER A 194 12.67 -6.08 9.84
C SER A 194 12.06 -6.65 8.55
N ARG A 195 12.83 -7.45 7.84
CA ARG A 195 12.44 -8.13 6.60
C ARG A 195 12.85 -9.59 6.70
N ARG A 196 12.28 -10.41 5.81
CA ARG A 196 12.74 -11.79 5.64
C ARG A 196 14.19 -11.80 5.21
N ASN A 197 14.91 -12.84 5.60
CA ASN A 197 16.27 -13.08 5.12
C ASN A 197 16.23 -13.30 3.60
N THR A 198 17.22 -12.78 2.89
CA THR A 198 17.34 -12.98 1.44
C THR A 198 17.42 -14.45 1.05
N SER A 199 18.00 -15.31 1.88
CA SER A 199 18.03 -16.77 1.68
C SER A 199 16.65 -17.41 1.63
N GLU A 200 15.62 -16.77 2.19
CA GLU A 200 14.25 -17.28 2.19
C GLU A 200 13.44 -16.87 0.96
N ILE A 201 13.93 -15.89 0.20
CA ILE A 201 13.19 -15.26 -0.90
C ILE A 201 13.97 -15.14 -2.21
N VAL A 202 15.19 -15.66 -2.25
CA VAL A 202 16.04 -15.63 -3.45
C VAL A 202 16.36 -17.07 -3.87
N TRP A 203 16.11 -17.36 -5.13
CA TRP A 203 16.43 -18.63 -5.75
C TRP A 203 17.32 -18.42 -6.96
N PHE A 204 18.13 -19.42 -7.29
CA PHE A 204 19.09 -19.38 -8.38
C PHE A 204 18.65 -20.34 -9.50
N ASP A 205 18.62 -19.83 -10.73
CA ASP A 205 18.30 -20.54 -11.96
C ASP A 205 16.86 -21.08 -12.05
N ARG A 206 16.31 -21.65 -10.97
CA ARG A 206 14.95 -22.18 -10.91
C ARG A 206 14.28 -21.83 -9.58
N TRP A 207 12.97 -21.70 -9.63
CA TRP A 207 12.17 -21.48 -8.43
C TRP A 207 12.44 -22.60 -7.41
N GLY A 208 12.81 -22.22 -6.21
CA GLY A 208 13.06 -23.13 -5.11
C GLY A 208 14.50 -23.60 -4.94
N TYR A 209 15.36 -23.32 -5.88
CA TYR A 209 16.75 -23.72 -5.79
C TYR A 209 17.57 -22.66 -5.07
N THR A 210 18.26 -23.05 -4.02
CA THR A 210 19.21 -22.19 -3.33
C THR A 210 20.62 -22.38 -3.85
N LYS A 211 21.53 -21.46 -3.54
CA LYS A 211 22.93 -21.57 -3.94
C LYS A 211 23.62 -22.78 -3.31
N GLU A 212 23.20 -23.15 -2.11
CA GLU A 212 23.72 -24.29 -1.36
C GLU A 212 23.13 -25.63 -1.86
N ASN A 213 21.87 -25.62 -2.34
CA ASN A 213 21.15 -26.80 -2.80
C ASN A 213 20.60 -26.63 -4.22
N PRO A 214 21.49 -26.63 -5.24
CA PRO A 214 21.10 -26.40 -6.64
C PRO A 214 20.47 -27.67 -7.25
N GLY A 215 19.39 -28.15 -6.78
CA GLY A 215 18.70 -29.36 -7.28
C GLY A 215 17.59 -29.81 -6.38
N GLU A 216 17.50 -29.27 -5.19
CA GLU A 216 16.44 -29.56 -4.24
C GLU A 216 15.53 -28.34 -4.07
N VAL A 217 14.24 -28.57 -4.18
CA VAL A 217 13.24 -27.55 -3.88
C VAL A 217 13.27 -27.30 -2.36
N SER A 218 13.69 -26.11 -1.96
CA SER A 218 13.69 -25.75 -0.55
C SER A 218 12.28 -25.86 0.04
N SER A 219 12.14 -26.56 1.17
CA SER A 219 10.87 -26.68 1.90
C SER A 219 10.31 -25.32 2.35
N LEU A 220 11.15 -24.27 2.39
CA LEU A 220 10.75 -22.89 2.68
C LEU A 220 9.87 -22.26 1.60
N ILE A 221 9.79 -22.87 0.40
CA ILE A 221 8.97 -22.35 -0.72
C ILE A 221 7.49 -22.62 -0.49
N ALA A 222 7.16 -23.68 0.23
CA ALA A 222 5.77 -23.99 0.59
C ALA A 222 5.17 -22.96 1.56
N ALA A 223 6.01 -22.16 2.23
CA ALA A 223 5.57 -21.06 3.08
C ALA A 223 5.35 -19.78 2.25
N ALA A 224 4.31 -19.75 1.42
CA ALA A 224 3.70 -18.47 1.06
C ALA A 224 3.44 -17.66 2.35
N PRO A 225 3.40 -16.33 2.30
CA PRO A 225 3.03 -15.56 3.49
C PRO A 225 1.66 -16.03 3.96
N GLY A 226 1.67 -16.96 4.89
CA GLY A 226 0.51 -17.56 5.53
C GLY A 226 0.51 -17.18 6.99
N VAL A 227 -0.65 -16.86 7.51
CA VAL A 227 -0.88 -16.80 8.95
C VAL A 227 -1.43 -18.17 9.35
N THR A 228 -0.72 -18.88 10.21
CA THR A 228 -1.28 -20.07 10.86
C THR A 228 -1.97 -19.60 12.13
N VAL A 229 -3.26 -19.82 12.20
CA VAL A 229 -4.05 -19.57 13.40
C VAL A 229 -4.52 -20.93 13.90
N GLU A 230 -4.17 -21.26 15.13
CA GLU A 230 -4.67 -22.46 15.81
C GLU A 230 -5.80 -22.02 16.76
N ILE A 231 -6.91 -22.74 16.71
CA ILE A 231 -8.05 -22.54 17.61
C ILE A 231 -8.57 -23.90 18.06
N ASP A 232 -8.78 -24.04 19.35
CA ASP A 232 -9.46 -25.19 19.90
C ASP A 232 -10.98 -25.02 19.75
N ILE A 233 -11.61 -25.94 19.03
CA ILE A 233 -13.05 -25.92 18.79
C ILE A 233 -13.70 -27.04 19.59
N ALA A 234 -14.58 -26.70 20.51
CA ALA A 234 -15.36 -27.67 21.31
C ALA A 234 -16.49 -28.31 20.50
N ALA A 235 -16.14 -29.00 19.39
CA ALA A 235 -17.06 -29.70 18.52
C ALA A 235 -16.38 -30.94 17.93
N SER A 236 -17.17 -31.92 17.43
CA SER A 236 -16.61 -33.08 16.76
C SER A 236 -15.99 -32.70 15.40
N PRO A 237 -15.00 -33.44 14.89
CA PRO A 237 -14.41 -33.21 13.58
C PRO A 237 -15.45 -33.18 12.45
N GLU A 238 -16.47 -34.00 12.51
CA GLU A 238 -17.54 -34.10 11.54
C GLU A 238 -18.35 -32.78 11.48
N ARG A 239 -18.64 -32.23 12.67
CA ARG A 239 -19.38 -30.96 12.76
C ARG A 239 -18.56 -29.79 12.27
N VAL A 240 -17.24 -29.78 12.54
CA VAL A 240 -16.32 -28.77 12.01
C VAL A 240 -16.25 -28.87 10.50
N TRP A 241 -16.15 -30.10 9.96
CA TRP A 241 -16.10 -30.32 8.52
C TRP A 241 -17.39 -29.87 7.80
N GLU A 242 -18.55 -30.23 8.35
CA GLU A 242 -19.86 -29.81 7.83
C GLU A 242 -19.95 -28.29 7.68
N LEU A 243 -19.45 -27.54 8.66
CA LEU A 243 -19.44 -26.08 8.61
C LEU A 243 -18.34 -25.54 7.69
N ALA A 244 -17.15 -26.11 7.71
CA ALA A 244 -16.01 -25.63 6.93
C ALA A 244 -16.15 -25.90 5.42
N SER A 245 -16.90 -26.94 5.04
CA SER A 245 -17.21 -27.28 3.64
C SER A 245 -18.41 -26.51 3.06
N ASP A 246 -19.16 -25.79 3.88
CA ASP A 246 -20.24 -24.92 3.41
C ASP A 246 -19.68 -23.64 2.82
N ILE A 247 -19.63 -23.52 1.48
CA ILE A 247 -19.13 -22.32 0.78
C ILE A 247 -19.92 -21.06 1.11
N ASN A 248 -21.13 -21.20 1.65
CA ASN A 248 -21.99 -20.08 2.04
C ASN A 248 -21.86 -19.73 3.53
N ILE A 249 -21.03 -20.42 4.30
CA ILE A 249 -20.92 -20.15 5.73
C ILE A 249 -20.51 -18.72 6.03
N SER A 250 -19.65 -18.12 5.18
CA SER A 250 -19.17 -16.75 5.32
C SER A 250 -20.31 -15.72 5.22
N ALA A 251 -21.39 -16.03 4.49
CA ALA A 251 -22.55 -15.15 4.37
C ALA A 251 -23.32 -14.97 5.70
N ARG A 252 -23.10 -15.88 6.67
CA ARG A 252 -23.72 -15.78 8.01
C ARG A 252 -23.00 -14.79 8.94
N PHE A 253 -21.76 -14.39 8.57
CA PHE A 253 -20.88 -13.61 9.44
C PHE A 253 -20.30 -12.36 8.75
N SER A 254 -20.62 -12.14 7.47
CA SER A 254 -20.14 -11.03 6.67
C SER A 254 -21.25 -10.41 5.87
N ASP A 255 -21.43 -9.12 6.01
CA ASP A 255 -22.36 -8.34 5.19
C ASP A 255 -21.84 -8.13 3.76
N GLU A 256 -20.57 -8.39 3.52
CA GLU A 256 -19.90 -8.21 2.21
C GLU A 256 -20.04 -9.45 1.33
N PHE A 257 -20.13 -10.64 1.90
CA PHE A 257 -20.29 -11.89 1.18
C PHE A 257 -21.77 -12.35 1.21
N GLN A 258 -22.41 -12.36 0.05
CA GLN A 258 -23.85 -12.66 -0.09
C GLN A 258 -24.14 -14.13 -0.43
N GLY A 259 -23.11 -14.91 -0.73
CA GLY A 259 -23.21 -16.32 -1.08
C GLY A 259 -22.33 -16.70 -2.27
N ALA A 260 -22.23 -18.00 -2.52
CA ALA A 260 -21.53 -18.58 -3.66
C ALA A 260 -22.24 -19.84 -4.13
N ASP A 261 -22.09 -20.16 -5.42
CA ASP A 261 -22.57 -21.39 -6.02
C ASP A 261 -21.41 -22.14 -6.65
N TRP A 262 -21.44 -23.48 -6.61
CA TRP A 262 -20.47 -24.29 -7.32
C TRP A 262 -20.68 -24.18 -8.84
N ILE A 263 -19.60 -23.94 -9.59
CA ILE A 263 -19.68 -23.86 -11.05
C ILE A 263 -19.78 -25.25 -11.66
N ASP A 264 -19.09 -26.23 -11.09
CA ASP A 264 -19.11 -27.64 -11.49
C ASP A 264 -19.17 -28.54 -10.25
N GLY A 265 -20.18 -29.47 -10.21
CA GLY A 265 -20.34 -30.42 -9.11
C GLY A 265 -21.13 -29.88 -7.92
N ASP A 266 -21.37 -30.75 -6.94
CA ASP A 266 -22.18 -30.46 -5.73
C ASP A 266 -21.32 -30.08 -4.51
N GLY A 267 -20.03 -29.83 -4.70
CA GLY A 267 -19.05 -29.56 -3.64
C GLY A 267 -18.36 -30.82 -3.11
N PRO A 268 -17.46 -30.66 -2.12
CA PRO A 268 -16.72 -31.76 -1.53
C PRO A 268 -17.58 -32.67 -0.67
#